data_cc1d1c3dafe612185557da637e9d216d
#
_entry.id   cc1d1c3dafe612185557da637e9d216d
#
_cell.length_a   1.000
_cell.length_b   1.000
_cell.length_c   1.000
_cell.angle_alpha   90.00
_cell.angle_beta   90.00
_cell.angle_gamma   90.00
#
_symmetry.space_group_name_H-M   'P 1'
#
loop_
_entity.id
_entity.type
_entity.pdbx_description
1 polymer ?
#
loop_
_entity_poly.entity_id
_entity_poly.type
_entity_poly.pdbx_seq_one_letter_code
_entity_poly.pdbx_strand_id
1 'polypeptide(L)'
;MPTRRGEKWEGRLKLAGRVVKTRRFDTKRAAAEWERRQRSAFDEHGYDPSLGKVAAEDLLETWLEQRATRVSPTTLNTDRFLLPTPGQQSGRSGTEAILPTWFRKLHIGKVTGATVEKWQDDLLARGLAPTSVKRHRESLSSFFTWCVSEGYTASNPVKSTAPPKDRRARERMRPLPAPELDEVVELVAEASPVYADLVRVLAHTGLRWGEARAALVRDCSEVPMPMLSVVRNQPEGVAAAQSPKSGQGRQIPLPDALLPVIRRFAVGKSPDDLLFTRPGGGQLHRSMFVRQTNWATVGRGRTLHDLRHTAACEWILRGVPLTTVQAWLGHSSIEITSRYLHHLGDFADRTALQLLNDAAVRPVSERATRLPDIRSFRRDSGSRNAPDQGLSR
;
A
#
# COMPACT_ATOMS: atom_id res chain seq x y z
N MET A 1 36.74 -21.45 -11.92
CA MET A 1 37.68 -22.57 -12.10
C MET A 1 37.17 -23.77 -11.35
N PRO A 2 37.26 -25.02 -11.97
CA PRO A 2 36.82 -26.23 -11.32
C PRO A 2 37.58 -26.50 -10.02
N THR A 3 36.86 -26.99 -9.02
CA THR A 3 37.42 -27.30 -7.69
C THR A 3 37.42 -28.80 -7.45
N ARG A 4 38.47 -29.38 -6.87
CA ARG A 4 38.52 -30.79 -6.54
C ARG A 4 37.69 -31.08 -5.29
N ARG A 5 36.77 -32.04 -5.34
CA ARG A 5 35.97 -32.52 -4.23
C ARG A 5 36.03 -34.06 -4.14
N GLY A 6 36.86 -34.55 -3.27
CA GLY A 6 37.20 -35.97 -3.19
C GLY A 6 37.93 -36.42 -4.46
N GLU A 7 37.49 -37.51 -5.05
CA GLU A 7 38.07 -38.09 -6.30
C GLU A 7 37.59 -37.39 -7.57
N LYS A 8 36.57 -36.50 -7.51
CA LYS A 8 35.96 -35.84 -8.67
C LYS A 8 36.22 -34.34 -8.72
N TRP A 9 36.17 -33.78 -9.93
CA TRP A 9 36.26 -32.34 -10.18
C TRP A 9 34.88 -31.76 -10.34
N GLU A 10 34.59 -30.70 -9.59
CA GLU A 10 33.32 -29.96 -9.63
C GLU A 10 33.46 -28.72 -10.52
N GLY A 11 32.71 -28.71 -11.61
CA GLY A 11 32.50 -27.55 -12.46
C GLY A 11 31.35 -26.70 -11.90
N ARG A 12 31.47 -25.36 -11.96
CA ARG A 12 30.50 -24.40 -11.42
C ARG A 12 30.19 -23.31 -12.42
N LEU A 13 28.92 -23.18 -12.77
CA LEU A 13 28.43 -21.97 -13.44
C LEU A 13 28.09 -20.90 -12.37
N LYS A 14 28.78 -19.76 -12.43
CA LYS A 14 28.50 -18.61 -11.57
C LYS A 14 27.90 -17.48 -12.41
N LEU A 15 26.72 -16.99 -11.96
CA LEU A 15 26.06 -15.81 -12.53
C LEU A 15 25.84 -14.80 -11.42
N ALA A 16 26.14 -13.52 -11.68
CA ALA A 16 26.06 -12.43 -10.70
C ALA A 16 26.71 -12.77 -9.33
N GLY A 17 27.86 -13.48 -9.34
CA GLY A 17 28.59 -13.87 -8.13
C GLY A 17 28.06 -15.10 -7.42
N ARG A 18 26.92 -15.67 -7.81
CA ARG A 18 26.30 -16.86 -7.23
C ARG A 18 26.53 -18.10 -8.07
N VAL A 19 26.68 -19.26 -7.42
CA VAL A 19 26.79 -20.55 -8.11
C VAL A 19 25.37 -21.01 -8.44
N VAL A 20 25.05 -21.03 -9.74
CA VAL A 20 23.72 -21.36 -10.26
C VAL A 20 23.63 -22.84 -10.61
N LYS A 21 24.77 -23.46 -11.00
CA LYS A 21 24.82 -24.87 -11.43
C LYS A 21 26.14 -25.49 -11.08
N THR A 22 26.10 -26.73 -10.61
CA THR A 22 27.30 -27.55 -10.36
C THR A 22 27.18 -28.91 -11.03
N ARG A 23 28.30 -29.44 -11.53
CA ARG A 23 28.37 -30.82 -12.04
C ARG A 23 29.73 -31.42 -11.72
N ARG A 24 29.76 -32.70 -11.39
CA ARG A 24 30.99 -33.46 -11.07
C ARG A 24 31.49 -34.21 -12.29
N PHE A 25 32.81 -34.25 -12.45
CA PHE A 25 33.51 -34.86 -13.56
C PHE A 25 34.72 -35.62 -13.03
N ASP A 26 35.14 -36.63 -13.78
CA ASP A 26 36.30 -37.42 -13.41
C ASP A 26 37.64 -36.72 -13.69
N THR A 27 37.64 -35.71 -14.59
CA THR A 27 38.83 -34.94 -14.92
C THR A 27 38.61 -33.44 -14.80
N LYS A 28 39.69 -32.68 -14.43
CA LYS A 28 39.69 -31.23 -14.39
C LYS A 28 39.37 -30.63 -15.74
N ARG A 29 39.84 -31.21 -16.83
CA ARG A 29 39.62 -30.78 -18.20
C ARG A 29 38.14 -30.85 -18.58
N ALA A 30 37.47 -31.95 -18.28
CA ALA A 30 36.05 -32.11 -18.54
C ALA A 30 35.21 -31.11 -17.75
N ALA A 31 35.57 -30.85 -16.49
CA ALA A 31 34.91 -29.84 -15.67
C ALA A 31 35.10 -28.42 -16.23
N ALA A 32 36.32 -28.04 -16.66
CA ALA A 32 36.61 -26.72 -17.24
C ALA A 32 35.92 -26.52 -18.59
N GLU A 33 35.87 -27.58 -19.42
CA GLU A 33 35.19 -27.53 -20.70
C GLU A 33 33.68 -27.38 -20.53
N TRP A 34 33.10 -28.06 -19.54
CA TRP A 34 31.70 -27.86 -19.19
C TRP A 34 31.43 -26.45 -18.68
N GLU A 35 32.24 -25.87 -17.77
CA GLU A 35 32.11 -24.51 -17.33
C GLU A 35 32.14 -23.52 -18.50
N ARG A 36 33.05 -23.70 -19.44
CA ARG A 36 33.19 -22.87 -20.64
C ARG A 36 31.95 -22.99 -21.54
N ARG A 37 31.47 -24.20 -21.83
CA ARG A 37 30.26 -24.43 -22.64
C ARG A 37 29.02 -23.78 -21.99
N GLN A 38 28.85 -23.93 -20.67
CA GLN A 38 27.71 -23.32 -19.97
C GLN A 38 27.81 -21.81 -20.00
N ARG A 39 29.01 -21.25 -19.88
CA ARG A 39 29.21 -19.80 -19.94
C ARG A 39 28.99 -19.25 -21.35
N SER A 40 29.50 -19.92 -22.37
CA SER A 40 29.30 -19.57 -23.78
C SER A 40 27.81 -19.58 -24.13
N ALA A 41 27.08 -20.62 -23.71
CA ALA A 41 25.63 -20.70 -23.92
C ALA A 41 24.87 -19.59 -23.18
N PHE A 42 25.35 -19.20 -22.00
CA PHE A 42 24.79 -18.07 -21.26
C PHE A 42 25.11 -16.72 -21.96
N ASP A 43 26.34 -16.53 -22.40
CA ASP A 43 26.78 -15.30 -23.07
C ASP A 43 26.06 -15.12 -24.43
N GLU A 44 25.78 -16.24 -25.15
CA GLU A 44 25.06 -16.24 -26.42
C GLU A 44 23.56 -16.02 -26.26
N HIS A 45 22.93 -16.61 -25.25
CA HIS A 45 21.45 -16.61 -25.06
C HIS A 45 20.97 -15.69 -23.93
N GLY A 46 21.89 -15.17 -23.10
CA GLY A 46 21.53 -14.39 -21.90
C GLY A 46 20.92 -15.22 -20.75
N TYR A 47 20.86 -16.55 -20.92
CA TYR A 47 20.35 -17.50 -19.93
C TYR A 47 20.88 -18.92 -20.18
N ASP A 48 20.74 -19.84 -19.20
CA ASP A 48 21.03 -21.26 -19.38
C ASP A 48 19.75 -22.00 -19.89
N PRO A 49 19.73 -22.45 -21.15
CA PRO A 49 18.57 -23.15 -21.72
C PRO A 49 18.15 -24.39 -20.93
N SER A 50 19.08 -25.00 -20.17
CA SER A 50 18.76 -26.16 -19.34
C SER A 50 17.99 -25.82 -18.07
N LEU A 51 18.19 -24.60 -17.54
CA LEU A 51 17.42 -24.04 -16.43
C LEU A 51 16.00 -23.67 -16.86
N GLY A 52 15.83 -23.28 -18.12
CA GLY A 52 14.53 -22.97 -18.70
C GLY A 52 13.56 -24.15 -18.81
N LYS A 53 14.03 -25.39 -18.53
CA LYS A 53 13.21 -26.61 -18.52
C LYS A 53 12.49 -26.87 -17.20
N VAL A 54 12.65 -26.00 -16.20
CA VAL A 54 11.96 -26.08 -14.92
C VAL A 54 10.54 -25.55 -15.10
N ALA A 55 9.55 -26.21 -14.50
CA ALA A 55 8.18 -25.73 -14.51
C ALA A 55 8.03 -24.46 -13.67
N ALA A 56 7.10 -23.60 -14.06
CA ALA A 56 6.86 -22.35 -13.34
C ALA A 56 6.46 -22.59 -11.87
N GLU A 57 5.70 -23.67 -11.60
CA GLU A 57 5.26 -24.03 -10.24
C GLU A 57 6.42 -24.36 -9.31
N ASP A 58 7.47 -25.02 -9.80
CA ASP A 58 8.63 -25.42 -9.00
C ASP A 58 9.48 -24.21 -8.53
N LEU A 59 9.38 -23.09 -9.25
CA LEU A 59 10.13 -21.87 -8.95
C LEU A 59 9.34 -20.88 -8.09
N LEU A 60 8.02 -20.99 -8.04
CA LEU A 60 7.15 -20.06 -7.32
C LEU A 60 7.42 -20.05 -5.81
N GLU A 61 7.63 -21.23 -5.21
CA GLU A 61 7.90 -21.34 -3.78
C GLU A 61 9.23 -20.67 -3.42
N THR A 62 10.30 -21.00 -4.13
CA THR A 62 11.62 -20.39 -3.95
C THR A 62 11.58 -18.87 -4.14
N TRP A 63 10.83 -18.40 -5.16
CA TRP A 63 10.66 -16.97 -5.37
C TRP A 63 9.92 -16.29 -4.21
N LEU A 64 8.84 -16.88 -3.70
CA LEU A 64 8.07 -16.34 -2.58
C LEU A 64 8.87 -16.28 -1.29
N GLU A 65 9.72 -17.31 -1.02
CA GLU A 65 10.62 -17.31 0.13
C GLU A 65 11.63 -16.18 0.05
N GLN A 66 12.31 -16.02 -1.08
CA GLN A 66 13.28 -14.93 -1.28
C GLN A 66 12.61 -13.56 -1.27
N ARG A 67 11.37 -13.47 -1.76
CA ARG A 67 10.62 -12.23 -1.80
C ARG A 67 10.15 -11.79 -0.42
N ALA A 68 9.90 -12.72 0.49
CA ALA A 68 9.45 -12.45 1.87
C ALA A 68 10.40 -11.51 2.63
N THR A 69 11.69 -11.54 2.32
CA THR A 69 12.70 -10.66 2.94
C THR A 69 12.83 -9.29 2.29
N ARG A 70 12.20 -9.08 1.12
CA ARG A 70 12.41 -7.88 0.27
C ARG A 70 11.19 -6.98 0.13
N VAL A 71 10.01 -7.49 0.46
CA VAL A 71 8.75 -6.75 0.29
C VAL A 71 7.94 -6.72 1.57
N SER A 72 6.98 -5.79 1.63
CA SER A 72 6.09 -5.72 2.78
C SER A 72 5.21 -6.99 2.89
N PRO A 73 4.79 -7.38 4.10
CA PRO A 73 3.89 -8.51 4.30
C PRO A 73 2.59 -8.43 3.49
N THR A 74 2.06 -7.22 3.29
CA THR A 74 0.86 -7.02 2.46
C THR A 74 1.13 -7.34 0.98
N THR A 75 2.29 -6.94 0.46
CA THR A 75 2.69 -7.26 -0.91
C THR A 75 2.91 -8.76 -1.05
N LEU A 76 3.62 -9.38 -0.11
CA LEU A 76 3.85 -10.83 -0.12
C LEU A 76 2.53 -11.62 -0.06
N ASN A 77 1.59 -11.23 0.80
CA ASN A 77 0.27 -11.87 0.85
C ASN A 77 -0.49 -11.72 -0.47
N THR A 78 -0.33 -10.58 -1.15
CA THR A 78 -0.90 -10.37 -2.48
C THR A 78 -0.27 -11.32 -3.51
N ASP A 79 1.06 -11.45 -3.50
CA ASP A 79 1.78 -12.32 -4.40
C ASP A 79 1.46 -13.80 -4.13
N ARG A 80 1.39 -14.23 -2.87
CA ARG A 80 0.96 -15.58 -2.48
C ARG A 80 -0.46 -15.91 -2.93
N PHE A 81 -1.36 -14.95 -2.83
CA PHE A 81 -2.75 -15.14 -3.25
C PHE A 81 -2.88 -15.28 -4.77
N LEU A 82 -2.05 -14.55 -5.52
CA LEU A 82 -2.08 -14.51 -6.98
C LEU A 82 -1.40 -15.71 -7.61
N LEU A 83 -0.33 -16.22 -6.96
CA LEU A 83 0.51 -17.32 -7.40
C LEU A 83 0.57 -18.39 -6.29
N PRO A 84 -0.54 -19.06 -5.96
CA PRO A 84 -0.56 -20.06 -4.91
C PRO A 84 0.37 -21.22 -5.26
N THR A 85 1.17 -21.66 -4.28
CA THR A 85 1.96 -22.88 -4.40
C THR A 85 1.07 -24.12 -4.27
N PRO A 86 1.47 -25.26 -4.84
CA PRO A 86 0.74 -26.52 -4.66
C PRO A 86 0.56 -26.84 -3.17
N GLY A 87 -0.68 -27.13 -2.76
CA GLY A 87 -1.02 -27.44 -1.37
C GLY A 87 -1.40 -26.25 -0.48
N GLN A 88 -1.21 -25.00 -0.90
CA GLN A 88 -1.78 -23.85 -0.22
C GLN A 88 -3.24 -23.65 -0.63
N GLN A 89 -4.14 -24.06 0.25
CA GLN A 89 -5.55 -23.69 0.13
C GLN A 89 -5.65 -22.17 0.34
N SER A 90 -6.02 -21.44 -0.70
CA SER A 90 -6.51 -20.06 -0.50
C SER A 90 -7.71 -20.16 0.44
N GLY A 91 -7.71 -19.44 1.55
CA GLY A 91 -8.68 -19.54 2.64
C GLY A 91 -10.13 -19.16 2.30
N ARG A 92 -10.48 -19.20 1.00
CA ARG A 92 -11.84 -19.19 0.47
C ARG A 92 -12.03 -20.45 -0.37
N SER A 93 -12.77 -21.38 0.16
CA SER A 93 -13.26 -22.58 -0.52
C SER A 93 -13.67 -22.26 -1.96
N GLY A 94 -13.03 -22.89 -2.93
CA GLY A 94 -13.47 -22.91 -4.32
C GLY A 94 -12.91 -21.85 -5.26
N THR A 95 -11.97 -21.00 -4.87
CA THR A 95 -11.36 -20.06 -5.81
C THR A 95 -10.24 -20.74 -6.59
N GLU A 96 -10.42 -20.91 -7.88
CA GLU A 96 -9.40 -21.40 -8.80
C GLU A 96 -8.14 -20.53 -8.75
N ALA A 97 -6.96 -21.15 -8.78
CA ALA A 97 -5.69 -20.44 -8.76
C ALA A 97 -5.63 -19.38 -9.87
N ILE A 98 -5.05 -18.23 -9.58
CA ILE A 98 -4.89 -17.15 -10.58
C ILE A 98 -4.03 -17.62 -11.76
N LEU A 99 -2.95 -18.37 -11.49
CA LEU A 99 -2.24 -19.09 -12.54
C LEU A 99 -2.88 -20.47 -12.72
N PRO A 100 -3.55 -20.73 -13.85
CA PRO A 100 -4.19 -22.00 -14.12
C PRO A 100 -3.14 -23.11 -14.26
N THR A 101 -3.56 -24.35 -14.06
CA THR A 101 -2.67 -25.51 -14.12
C THR A 101 -1.88 -25.61 -15.42
N TRP A 102 -2.53 -25.28 -16.57
CA TRP A 102 -1.86 -25.30 -17.86
C TRP A 102 -0.67 -24.32 -17.93
N PHE A 103 -0.78 -23.14 -17.28
CA PHE A 103 0.32 -22.15 -17.21
C PHE A 103 1.42 -22.63 -16.25
N ARG A 104 1.03 -23.08 -15.05
CA ARG A 104 1.97 -23.47 -14.00
C ARG A 104 2.88 -24.63 -14.41
N LYS A 105 2.38 -25.56 -15.20
CA LYS A 105 3.14 -26.72 -15.72
C LYS A 105 4.01 -26.40 -16.93
N LEU A 106 3.91 -25.20 -17.50
CA LEU A 106 4.82 -24.80 -18.58
C LEU A 106 6.25 -24.66 -18.06
N HIS A 107 7.19 -25.12 -18.86
CA HIS A 107 8.58 -24.79 -18.64
C HIS A 107 8.79 -23.29 -18.76
N ILE A 108 9.55 -22.70 -17.84
CA ILE A 108 9.70 -21.24 -17.73
C ILE A 108 10.27 -20.63 -19.03
N GLY A 109 11.21 -21.31 -19.68
CA GLY A 109 11.78 -20.88 -20.96
C GLY A 109 10.83 -20.97 -22.16
N LYS A 110 9.64 -21.61 -22.01
CA LYS A 110 8.61 -21.69 -23.06
C LYS A 110 7.48 -20.67 -22.88
N VAL A 111 7.48 -19.93 -21.78
CA VAL A 111 6.46 -18.88 -21.57
C VAL A 111 6.79 -17.68 -22.44
N THR A 112 5.88 -17.35 -23.35
CA THR A 112 6.00 -16.23 -24.31
C THR A 112 5.00 -15.11 -23.99
N GLY A 113 5.09 -13.98 -24.68
CA GLY A 113 4.08 -12.94 -24.63
C GLY A 113 2.68 -13.46 -24.97
N ALA A 114 2.55 -14.29 -26.01
CA ALA A 114 1.27 -14.93 -26.36
C ALA A 114 0.69 -15.79 -25.23
N THR A 115 1.56 -16.48 -24.47
CA THR A 115 1.15 -17.25 -23.28
C THR A 115 0.57 -16.31 -22.20
N VAL A 116 1.20 -15.16 -22.00
CA VAL A 116 0.74 -14.15 -21.03
C VAL A 116 -0.58 -13.52 -21.49
N GLU A 117 -0.74 -13.19 -22.76
CA GLU A 117 -1.98 -12.66 -23.34
C GLU A 117 -3.14 -13.64 -23.15
N LYS A 118 -2.94 -14.92 -23.54
CA LYS A 118 -3.94 -15.97 -23.31
C LYS A 118 -4.36 -16.05 -21.84
N TRP A 119 -3.40 -16.01 -20.92
CA TRP A 119 -3.71 -16.01 -19.49
C TRP A 119 -4.50 -14.79 -19.04
N GLN A 120 -4.19 -13.60 -19.56
CA GLN A 120 -4.97 -12.38 -19.28
C GLN A 120 -6.41 -12.52 -19.79
N ASP A 121 -6.60 -13.04 -21.01
CA ASP A 121 -7.90 -13.26 -21.62
C ASP A 121 -8.71 -14.31 -20.81
N ASP A 122 -8.08 -15.40 -20.37
CA ASP A 122 -8.72 -16.38 -19.50
C ASP A 122 -9.23 -15.74 -18.19
N LEU A 123 -8.43 -14.85 -17.58
CA LEU A 123 -8.86 -14.14 -16.36
C LEU A 123 -10.05 -13.19 -16.62
N LEU A 124 -10.03 -12.48 -17.73
CA LEU A 124 -11.14 -11.61 -18.15
C LEU A 124 -12.40 -12.42 -18.43
N ALA A 125 -12.27 -13.56 -19.12
CA ALA A 125 -13.38 -14.47 -19.40
C ALA A 125 -13.99 -15.06 -18.11
N ARG A 126 -13.19 -15.25 -17.06
CA ARG A 126 -13.62 -15.64 -15.70
C ARG A 126 -14.30 -14.49 -14.94
N GLY A 127 -14.47 -13.32 -15.56
CA GLY A 127 -15.15 -12.16 -14.99
C GLY A 127 -14.27 -11.27 -14.09
N LEU A 128 -12.94 -11.45 -14.07
CA LEU A 128 -12.07 -10.56 -13.31
C LEU A 128 -12.06 -9.15 -13.95
N ALA A 129 -12.07 -8.16 -13.08
CA ALA A 129 -11.93 -6.77 -13.51
C ALA A 129 -10.56 -6.51 -14.16
N PRO A 130 -10.45 -5.73 -15.25
CA PRO A 130 -9.18 -5.38 -15.88
C PRO A 130 -8.13 -4.83 -14.92
N THR A 131 -8.54 -4.04 -13.92
CA THR A 131 -7.68 -3.55 -12.83
C THR A 131 -7.13 -4.68 -11.95
N SER A 132 -7.93 -5.72 -11.70
CA SER A 132 -7.47 -6.92 -10.98
C SER A 132 -6.49 -7.72 -11.82
N VAL A 133 -6.79 -7.93 -13.11
CA VAL A 133 -5.87 -8.61 -14.03
C VAL A 133 -4.54 -7.84 -14.13
N LYS A 134 -4.58 -6.51 -14.22
CA LYS A 134 -3.36 -5.68 -14.20
C LYS A 134 -2.52 -5.92 -12.94
N ARG A 135 -3.15 -6.00 -11.78
CA ARG A 135 -2.46 -6.28 -10.52
C ARG A 135 -1.81 -7.66 -10.51
N HIS A 136 -2.53 -8.68 -10.98
CA HIS A 136 -1.99 -10.03 -11.11
C HIS A 136 -0.80 -10.09 -12.08
N ARG A 137 -0.91 -9.34 -13.17
CA ARG A 137 0.17 -9.18 -14.14
C ARG A 137 1.42 -8.54 -13.53
N GLU A 138 1.29 -7.58 -12.62
CA GLU A 138 2.40 -6.96 -11.91
C GLU A 138 3.15 -7.99 -11.03
N SER A 139 2.44 -8.86 -10.31
CA SER A 139 3.04 -9.95 -9.55
C SER A 139 3.74 -10.95 -10.46
N LEU A 140 3.10 -11.36 -11.57
CA LEU A 140 3.70 -12.25 -12.55
C LEU A 140 4.95 -11.64 -13.19
N SER A 141 4.92 -10.35 -13.52
CA SER A 141 6.09 -9.62 -14.03
C SER A 141 7.24 -9.60 -13.03
N SER A 142 6.94 -9.46 -11.75
CA SER A 142 7.94 -9.51 -10.68
C SER A 142 8.59 -10.90 -10.57
N PHE A 143 7.79 -11.95 -10.67
CA PHE A 143 8.27 -13.32 -10.73
C PHE A 143 9.20 -13.57 -11.94
N PHE A 144 8.79 -13.16 -13.15
CA PHE A 144 9.64 -13.31 -14.33
C PHE A 144 10.88 -12.43 -14.30
N THR A 145 10.83 -11.25 -13.67
CA THR A 145 12.04 -10.43 -13.46
C THR A 145 13.05 -11.18 -12.57
N TRP A 146 12.58 -11.86 -11.54
CA TRP A 146 13.43 -12.73 -10.74
C TRP A 146 13.94 -13.94 -11.55
N CYS A 147 13.11 -14.58 -12.37
CA CYS A 147 13.55 -15.67 -13.25
C CYS A 147 14.67 -15.22 -14.20
N VAL A 148 14.62 -14.00 -14.71
CA VAL A 148 15.70 -13.42 -15.54
C VAL A 148 16.97 -13.23 -14.71
N SER A 149 16.86 -12.66 -13.49
CA SER A 149 18.04 -12.43 -12.64
C SER A 149 18.72 -13.72 -12.18
N GLU A 150 17.95 -14.81 -12.05
CA GLU A 150 18.49 -16.14 -11.70
C GLU A 150 18.90 -16.99 -12.93
N GLY A 151 18.73 -16.46 -14.15
CA GLY A 151 19.16 -17.12 -15.39
C GLY A 151 18.23 -18.21 -15.93
N TYR A 152 16.98 -18.28 -15.45
CA TYR A 152 15.99 -19.26 -15.93
C TYR A 152 15.41 -18.90 -17.29
N THR A 153 15.41 -17.63 -17.68
CA THR A 153 14.91 -17.14 -18.97
C THR A 153 15.68 -15.88 -19.40
N ALA A 154 15.77 -15.66 -20.71
CA ALA A 154 16.49 -14.51 -21.28
C ALA A 154 15.76 -13.19 -21.03
N SER A 155 14.43 -13.20 -21.01
CA SER A 155 13.63 -11.99 -20.92
C SER A 155 12.35 -12.22 -20.14
N ASN A 156 11.75 -11.14 -19.66
CA ASN A 156 10.47 -11.18 -18.99
C ASN A 156 9.32 -11.09 -20.02
N PRO A 157 8.59 -12.18 -20.25
CA PRO A 157 7.56 -12.24 -21.29
C PRO A 157 6.36 -11.31 -20.98
N VAL A 158 6.17 -10.93 -19.71
CA VAL A 158 5.11 -10.01 -19.32
C VAL A 158 5.38 -8.61 -19.85
N LYS A 159 6.64 -8.18 -19.93
CA LYS A 159 7.01 -6.83 -20.42
C LYS A 159 6.76 -6.66 -21.93
N SER A 160 6.73 -7.76 -22.70
CA SER A 160 6.45 -7.72 -24.15
C SER A 160 4.97 -7.58 -24.49
N THR A 161 4.08 -7.61 -23.49
CA THR A 161 2.63 -7.53 -23.69
C THR A 161 2.04 -6.29 -23.03
N ALA A 162 0.88 -5.83 -23.48
CA ALA A 162 0.15 -4.74 -22.86
C ALA A 162 -0.80 -5.24 -21.75
N PRO A 163 -1.03 -4.47 -20.69
CA PRO A 163 -2.09 -4.76 -19.74
C PRO A 163 -3.47 -4.57 -20.39
N PRO A 164 -4.51 -5.30 -19.94
CA PRO A 164 -5.84 -5.14 -20.47
C PRO A 164 -6.35 -3.70 -20.24
N LYS A 165 -7.02 -3.15 -21.26
CA LYS A 165 -7.60 -1.81 -21.18
C LYS A 165 -8.86 -1.85 -20.31
N ASP A 166 -8.92 -1.03 -19.30
CA ASP A 166 -10.17 -0.81 -18.57
C ASP A 166 -11.02 0.23 -19.32
N ARG A 167 -12.06 -0.25 -20.00
CA ARG A 167 -13.02 0.59 -20.74
C ARG A 167 -14.16 1.09 -19.85
N ARG A 168 -14.25 0.61 -18.60
CA ARG A 168 -15.25 1.09 -17.67
C ARG A 168 -14.92 2.53 -17.29
N ALA A 169 -15.96 3.36 -17.21
CA ALA A 169 -15.79 4.68 -16.64
C ALA A 169 -15.13 4.51 -15.25
N ARG A 170 -14.02 5.21 -15.03
CA ARG A 170 -13.38 5.22 -13.70
C ARG A 170 -14.48 5.52 -12.71
N GLU A 171 -14.63 4.65 -11.73
CA GLU A 171 -15.56 4.90 -10.62
C GLU A 171 -15.25 6.28 -10.06
N ARG A 172 -16.21 7.19 -10.20
CA ARG A 172 -16.05 8.55 -9.69
C ARG A 172 -15.93 8.45 -8.17
N MET A 173 -15.04 9.23 -7.58
CA MET A 173 -15.05 9.44 -6.15
C MET A 173 -16.46 9.80 -5.70
N ARG A 174 -16.93 9.21 -4.61
CA ARG A 174 -18.28 9.41 -4.09
C ARG A 174 -18.21 9.95 -2.65
N PRO A 175 -17.71 11.18 -2.45
CA PRO A 175 -17.74 11.78 -1.12
C PRO A 175 -19.19 11.90 -0.64
N LEU A 176 -19.39 11.87 0.66
CA LEU A 176 -20.67 12.15 1.30
C LEU A 176 -20.73 13.67 1.56
N PRO A 177 -21.66 14.41 0.98
CA PRO A 177 -21.95 15.78 1.41
C PRO A 177 -22.37 15.80 2.88
N ALA A 178 -22.15 16.90 3.59
CA ALA A 178 -22.40 16.99 5.03
C ALA A 178 -23.80 16.50 5.46
N PRO A 179 -24.91 16.88 4.79
CA PRO A 179 -26.23 16.35 5.16
C PRO A 179 -26.37 14.83 4.99
N GLU A 180 -25.80 14.29 3.90
CA GLU A 180 -25.81 12.84 3.69
C GLU A 180 -24.93 12.10 4.70
N LEU A 181 -23.82 12.70 5.14
CA LEU A 181 -22.96 12.14 6.17
C LEU A 181 -23.69 12.04 7.51
N ASP A 182 -24.41 13.10 7.89
CA ASP A 182 -25.18 13.10 9.15
C ASP A 182 -26.25 12.02 9.15
N GLU A 183 -27.01 11.88 8.06
CA GLU A 183 -28.01 10.81 7.91
C GLU A 183 -27.37 9.40 7.99
N VAL A 184 -26.23 9.20 7.31
CA VAL A 184 -25.49 7.94 7.38
C VAL A 184 -25.02 7.63 8.80
N VAL A 185 -24.53 8.66 9.51
CA VAL A 185 -24.10 8.52 10.90
C VAL A 185 -25.28 8.16 11.81
N GLU A 186 -26.44 8.77 11.64
CA GLU A 186 -27.66 8.44 12.41
C GLU A 186 -28.08 7.00 12.16
N LEU A 187 -28.17 6.56 10.90
CA LEU A 187 -28.52 5.17 10.56
C LEU A 187 -27.50 4.15 11.11
N VAL A 188 -26.20 4.50 11.13
CA VAL A 188 -25.19 3.65 11.76
C VAL A 188 -25.34 3.64 13.27
N ALA A 189 -25.77 4.76 13.89
CA ALA A 189 -25.95 4.87 15.34
C ALA A 189 -27.06 3.97 15.86
N GLU A 190 -28.13 3.73 15.08
CA GLU A 190 -29.18 2.76 15.40
C GLU A 190 -28.60 1.35 15.62
N ALA A 191 -27.61 0.96 14.82
CA ALA A 191 -26.94 -0.33 14.95
C ALA A 191 -25.82 -0.32 15.99
N SER A 192 -25.06 0.77 16.06
CA SER A 192 -23.92 0.93 16.98
C SER A 192 -23.46 2.39 17.09
N PRO A 193 -23.65 3.03 18.25
CA PRO A 193 -23.10 4.37 18.50
C PRO A 193 -21.57 4.44 18.34
N VAL A 194 -20.84 3.38 18.70
CA VAL A 194 -19.39 3.30 18.56
C VAL A 194 -18.96 3.35 17.09
N TYR A 195 -19.67 2.65 16.22
CA TYR A 195 -19.38 2.70 14.79
C TYR A 195 -19.85 4.00 14.14
N ALA A 196 -20.89 4.63 14.62
CA ALA A 196 -21.29 5.98 14.19
C ALA A 196 -20.18 7.00 14.50
N ASP A 197 -19.65 6.97 15.72
CA ASP A 197 -18.50 7.77 16.12
C ASP A 197 -17.27 7.49 15.25
N LEU A 198 -17.02 6.22 14.91
CA LEU A 198 -15.92 5.85 13.99
C LEU A 198 -16.13 6.43 12.59
N VAL A 199 -17.35 6.39 12.05
CA VAL A 199 -17.68 7.00 10.74
C VAL A 199 -17.39 8.49 10.76
N ARG A 200 -17.82 9.22 11.82
CA ARG A 200 -17.50 10.64 12.01
C ARG A 200 -15.98 10.89 11.99
N VAL A 201 -15.24 10.11 12.78
CA VAL A 201 -13.77 10.24 12.81
C VAL A 201 -13.18 10.04 11.43
N LEU A 202 -13.54 8.96 10.71
CA LEU A 202 -12.99 8.68 9.38
C LEU A 202 -13.33 9.77 8.36
N ALA A 203 -14.56 10.29 8.41
CA ALA A 203 -15.05 11.33 7.50
C ALA A 203 -14.42 12.70 7.73
N HIS A 204 -13.99 13.02 8.97
CA HIS A 204 -13.38 14.31 9.28
C HIS A 204 -11.85 14.27 9.37
N THR A 205 -11.24 13.11 9.56
CA THR A 205 -9.77 12.97 9.66
C THR A 205 -9.13 12.40 8.39
N GLY A 206 -9.92 11.81 7.50
CA GLY A 206 -9.39 11.17 6.30
C GLY A 206 -8.45 9.99 6.57
N LEU A 207 -8.49 9.38 7.77
CA LEU A 207 -7.71 8.20 8.09
C LEU A 207 -8.02 7.04 7.13
N ARG A 208 -6.98 6.32 6.74
CA ARG A 208 -7.18 5.01 6.11
C ARG A 208 -7.68 4.02 7.15
N TRP A 209 -8.47 3.04 6.73
CA TRP A 209 -8.97 2.00 7.65
C TRP A 209 -7.86 1.34 8.46
N GLY A 210 -6.74 0.98 7.83
CA GLY A 210 -5.61 0.37 8.52
C GLY A 210 -4.85 1.33 9.47
N GLU A 211 -4.93 2.63 9.26
CA GLU A 211 -4.39 3.65 10.16
C GLU A 211 -5.27 3.78 11.41
N ALA A 212 -6.60 3.81 11.23
CA ALA A 212 -7.54 3.79 12.35
C ALA A 212 -7.39 2.52 13.20
N ARG A 213 -7.17 1.36 12.58
CA ARG A 213 -6.91 0.09 13.27
C ARG A 213 -5.65 0.08 14.12
N ALA A 214 -4.67 0.92 13.82
CA ALA A 214 -3.36 0.96 14.47
C ALA A 214 -3.15 2.19 15.35
N ALA A 215 -4.10 3.11 15.42
CA ALA A 215 -4.02 4.31 16.23
C ALA A 215 -4.08 3.95 17.73
N LEU A 216 -3.19 4.52 18.52
CA LEU A 216 -3.14 4.38 19.98
C LEU A 216 -3.64 5.66 20.65
N VAL A 217 -4.04 5.57 21.90
CA VAL A 217 -4.50 6.72 22.68
C VAL A 217 -3.44 7.82 22.71
N ARG A 218 -2.16 7.48 22.90
CA ARG A 218 -1.02 8.43 22.91
C ARG A 218 -0.76 9.14 21.59
N ASP A 219 -1.39 8.72 20.48
CA ASP A 219 -1.25 9.39 19.19
C ASP A 219 -2.09 10.67 19.13
N CYS A 220 -3.02 10.87 20.08
CA CYS A 220 -3.77 12.10 20.25
C CYS A 220 -3.06 13.02 21.23
N SER A 221 -2.94 14.28 20.88
CA SER A 221 -2.47 15.36 21.75
C SER A 221 -3.44 16.54 21.63
N GLU A 222 -3.74 17.20 22.75
CA GLU A 222 -4.54 18.41 22.74
C GLU A 222 -3.66 19.69 22.87
N VAL A 223 -2.37 19.53 23.16
CA VAL A 223 -1.43 20.63 23.40
C VAL A 223 -0.26 20.52 22.41
N PRO A 224 0.17 21.60 21.76
CA PRO A 224 -0.33 23.00 21.84
C PRO A 224 -1.65 23.22 21.10
N MET A 225 -2.06 22.26 20.26
CA MET A 225 -3.33 22.24 19.53
C MET A 225 -3.79 20.79 19.34
N PRO A 226 -5.09 20.54 19.22
CA PRO A 226 -5.61 19.18 19.05
C PRO A 226 -5.11 18.55 17.75
N MET A 227 -4.37 17.44 17.87
CA MET A 227 -3.75 16.74 16.76
C MET A 227 -3.85 15.21 16.92
N LEU A 228 -3.96 14.51 15.80
CA LEU A 228 -3.81 13.05 15.72
C LEU A 228 -2.57 12.71 14.89
N SER A 229 -1.62 12.04 15.50
CA SER A 229 -0.40 11.54 14.85
C SER A 229 -0.65 10.20 14.17
N VAL A 230 -0.40 10.12 12.86
CA VAL A 230 -0.56 8.90 12.07
C VAL A 230 0.82 8.33 11.77
N VAL A 231 1.29 7.46 12.62
CA VAL A 231 2.64 6.88 12.57
C VAL A 231 2.63 5.37 12.34
N ARG A 232 1.45 4.75 12.29
CA ARG A 232 1.27 3.31 12.11
C ARG A 232 0.14 3.00 11.15
N ASN A 233 0.22 1.83 10.54
CA ASN A 233 -0.83 1.27 9.68
C ASN A 233 -0.87 -0.25 9.88
N GLN A 234 -2.04 -0.82 10.08
CA GLN A 234 -2.23 -2.26 10.19
C GLN A 234 -3.33 -2.73 9.25
N PRO A 235 -2.98 -3.12 8.01
CA PRO A 235 -3.94 -3.71 7.09
C PRO A 235 -4.58 -4.98 7.66
N GLU A 236 -5.76 -5.32 7.17
CA GLU A 236 -6.39 -6.60 7.52
C GLU A 236 -5.53 -7.79 7.09
N GLY A 237 -5.50 -8.85 7.91
CA GLY A 237 -4.67 -10.02 7.65
C GLY A 237 -3.17 -9.84 7.97
N VAL A 238 -2.78 -8.69 8.53
CA VAL A 238 -1.40 -8.43 8.99
C VAL A 238 -1.40 -8.40 10.51
N ALA A 239 -0.58 -9.27 11.11
CA ALA A 239 -0.55 -9.45 12.57
C ALA A 239 0.01 -8.24 13.33
N ALA A 240 1.00 -7.56 12.77
CA ALA A 240 1.67 -6.42 13.41
C ALA A 240 1.45 -5.11 12.65
N ALA A 241 1.36 -4.01 13.40
CA ALA A 241 1.34 -2.68 12.81
C ALA A 241 2.68 -2.38 12.12
N GLN A 242 2.63 -1.69 11.00
CA GLN A 242 3.76 -1.30 10.15
C GLN A 242 3.85 0.21 10.07
N SER A 243 4.99 0.73 9.66
CA SER A 243 5.11 2.14 9.27
C SER A 243 4.12 2.48 8.15
N PRO A 244 3.64 3.73 8.06
CA PRO A 244 2.81 4.15 6.96
C PRO A 244 3.48 3.89 5.61
N LYS A 245 2.70 3.65 4.56
CA LYS A 245 3.22 3.34 3.22
C LYS A 245 4.16 4.42 2.65
N SER A 246 4.01 5.67 3.11
CA SER A 246 4.88 6.79 2.75
C SER A 246 6.25 6.78 3.47
N GLY A 247 6.46 5.89 4.44
CA GLY A 247 7.65 5.87 5.30
C GLY A 247 7.71 7.00 6.32
N GLN A 248 6.88 8.02 6.21
CA GLN A 248 6.83 9.18 7.10
C GLN A 248 5.49 9.23 7.85
N GLY A 249 5.56 9.52 9.15
CA GLY A 249 4.40 9.88 9.94
C GLY A 249 3.84 11.25 9.50
N ARG A 250 2.58 11.49 9.82
CA ARG A 250 1.93 12.78 9.61
C ARG A 250 1.04 13.14 10.77
N GLN A 251 0.68 14.41 10.87
CA GLN A 251 -0.25 14.90 11.86
C GLN A 251 -1.50 15.46 11.18
N ILE A 252 -2.65 15.22 11.78
CA ILE A 252 -3.95 15.68 11.31
C ILE A 252 -4.56 16.51 12.44
N PRO A 253 -4.93 17.77 12.22
CA PRO A 253 -5.62 18.58 13.24
C PRO A 253 -7.01 18.00 13.50
N LEU A 254 -7.42 18.03 14.76
CA LEU A 254 -8.72 17.57 15.18
C LEU A 254 -9.62 18.80 15.42
N PRO A 255 -10.70 18.97 14.62
CA PRO A 255 -11.67 20.03 14.88
C PRO A 255 -12.30 19.87 16.27
N ASP A 256 -12.62 21.00 16.92
CA ASP A 256 -13.22 21.02 18.28
C ASP A 256 -14.46 20.15 18.38
N ALA A 257 -15.30 20.14 17.35
CA ALA A 257 -16.50 19.31 17.28
C ALA A 257 -16.20 17.79 17.33
N LEU A 258 -14.97 17.37 16.98
CA LEU A 258 -14.57 15.96 17.00
C LEU A 258 -13.96 15.55 18.35
N LEU A 259 -13.48 16.47 19.17
CA LEU A 259 -12.82 16.19 20.44
C LEU A 259 -13.67 15.36 21.41
N PRO A 260 -14.98 15.64 21.60
CA PRO A 260 -15.83 14.81 22.45
C PRO A 260 -15.89 13.34 21.97
N VAL A 261 -15.86 13.13 20.65
CA VAL A 261 -15.87 11.78 20.05
C VAL A 261 -14.55 11.07 20.34
N ILE A 262 -13.42 11.75 20.13
CA ILE A 262 -12.08 11.20 20.41
C ILE A 262 -11.92 10.85 21.90
N ARG A 263 -12.39 11.74 22.79
CA ARG A 263 -12.34 11.51 24.24
C ARG A 263 -13.17 10.29 24.65
N ARG A 264 -14.35 10.07 24.06
CA ARG A 264 -15.14 8.85 24.31
C ARG A 264 -14.39 7.57 23.96
N PHE A 265 -13.63 7.59 22.86
CA PHE A 265 -12.78 6.46 22.48
C PHE A 265 -11.60 6.23 23.43
N ALA A 266 -11.10 7.26 24.11
CA ALA A 266 -9.96 7.20 25.00
C ALA A 266 -10.34 6.88 26.46
N VAL A 267 -11.59 7.06 26.86
CA VAL A 267 -12.02 6.84 28.24
C VAL A 267 -11.69 5.44 28.74
N GLY A 268 -11.02 5.35 29.89
CA GLY A 268 -10.67 4.10 30.55
C GLY A 268 -9.54 3.30 29.89
N LYS A 269 -8.81 3.91 28.95
CA LYS A 269 -7.71 3.27 28.22
C LYS A 269 -6.35 3.85 28.61
N SER A 270 -5.34 3.00 28.57
CA SER A 270 -3.93 3.38 28.72
C SER A 270 -3.38 4.03 27.44
N PRO A 271 -2.29 4.81 27.50
CA PRO A 271 -1.69 5.44 26.33
C PRO A 271 -1.33 4.47 25.18
N ASP A 272 -0.98 3.23 25.51
CA ASP A 272 -0.60 2.18 24.56
C ASP A 272 -1.77 1.32 24.06
N ASP A 273 -2.98 1.59 24.53
CA ASP A 273 -4.17 0.89 24.06
C ASP A 273 -4.62 1.44 22.70
N LEU A 274 -5.33 0.59 21.94
CA LEU A 274 -5.95 1.01 20.68
C LEU A 274 -6.96 2.12 20.93
N LEU A 275 -6.79 3.26 20.27
CA LEU A 275 -7.73 4.38 20.36
C LEU A 275 -9.11 3.96 19.85
N PHE A 276 -9.18 3.42 18.64
CA PHE A 276 -10.43 3.00 18.03
C PHE A 276 -10.61 1.49 18.15
N THR A 277 -11.67 1.09 18.81
CA THR A 277 -12.01 -0.31 19.04
C THR A 277 -13.41 -0.62 18.49
N ARG A 278 -13.68 -1.89 18.24
CA ARG A 278 -15.03 -2.36 17.94
C ARG A 278 -15.93 -2.28 19.16
N PRO A 279 -17.26 -2.31 19.02
CA PRO A 279 -18.17 -2.51 20.14
C PRO A 279 -17.77 -3.75 20.97
N GLY A 280 -17.72 -3.60 22.28
CA GLY A 280 -17.23 -4.64 23.19
C GLY A 280 -15.70 -4.78 23.27
N GLY A 281 -14.96 -3.86 22.67
CA GLY A 281 -13.47 -3.83 22.74
C GLY A 281 -12.78 -4.64 21.67
N GLY A 282 -11.44 -4.51 21.65
CA GLY A 282 -10.57 -5.19 20.69
C GLY A 282 -10.48 -4.49 19.34
N GLN A 283 -9.64 -5.03 18.46
CA GLN A 283 -9.28 -4.41 17.20
C GLN A 283 -10.46 -4.33 16.21
N LEU A 284 -10.49 -3.26 15.41
CA LEU A 284 -11.46 -3.08 14.33
C LEU A 284 -11.29 -4.17 13.26
N HIS A 285 -12.40 -4.73 12.76
CA HIS A 285 -12.47 -5.64 11.62
C HIS A 285 -13.47 -5.13 10.60
N ARG A 286 -13.01 -4.93 9.36
CA ARG A 286 -13.84 -4.39 8.28
C ARG A 286 -15.07 -5.24 7.99
N SER A 287 -14.91 -6.56 7.93
CA SER A 287 -16.02 -7.46 7.68
C SER A 287 -17.10 -7.41 8.79
N MET A 288 -16.68 -7.25 10.05
CA MET A 288 -17.58 -7.10 11.18
C MET A 288 -18.30 -5.76 11.11
N PHE A 289 -17.57 -4.65 10.88
CA PHE A 289 -18.15 -3.33 10.68
C PHE A 289 -19.22 -3.37 9.58
N VAL A 290 -18.84 -3.82 8.36
CA VAL A 290 -19.75 -3.86 7.20
C VAL A 290 -21.02 -4.67 7.50
N ARG A 291 -20.88 -5.80 8.19
CA ARG A 291 -22.02 -6.67 8.53
C ARG A 291 -22.91 -6.05 9.60
N GLN A 292 -22.32 -5.53 10.68
CA GLN A 292 -23.10 -5.00 11.82
C GLN A 292 -23.82 -3.70 11.51
N THR A 293 -23.23 -2.85 10.66
CA THR A 293 -23.84 -1.58 10.25
C THR A 293 -24.68 -1.69 8.98
N ASN A 294 -24.73 -2.87 8.35
CA ASN A 294 -25.29 -3.03 7.00
C ASN A 294 -24.74 -1.97 6.01
N TRP A 295 -23.43 -1.74 6.07
CA TRP A 295 -22.77 -0.66 5.31
C TRP A 295 -23.07 -0.69 3.80
N ALA A 296 -23.30 -1.85 3.24
CA ALA A 296 -23.64 -2.00 1.83
C ALA A 296 -24.88 -1.16 1.45
N THR A 297 -25.87 -1.09 2.35
CA THR A 297 -27.09 -0.29 2.19
C THR A 297 -26.92 1.11 2.75
N VAL A 298 -26.56 1.22 4.04
CA VAL A 298 -26.45 2.49 4.77
C VAL A 298 -25.41 3.42 4.16
N GLY A 299 -24.29 2.89 3.68
CA GLY A 299 -23.23 3.64 3.00
C GLY A 299 -23.61 4.16 1.61
N ARG A 300 -24.85 3.90 1.13
CA ARG A 300 -25.36 4.38 -0.17
C ARG A 300 -24.40 4.07 -1.33
N GLY A 301 -23.86 2.84 -1.35
CA GLY A 301 -22.90 2.37 -2.37
C GLY A 301 -21.50 2.92 -2.21
N ARG A 302 -21.18 3.62 -1.11
CA ARG A 302 -19.83 4.11 -0.80
C ARG A 302 -19.03 3.04 -0.08
N THR A 303 -17.73 3.02 -0.32
CA THR A 303 -16.78 2.21 0.45
C THR A 303 -16.32 2.98 1.69
N LEU A 304 -15.69 2.30 2.66
CA LEU A 304 -15.07 3.00 3.79
C LEU A 304 -13.94 3.96 3.35
N HIS A 305 -13.37 3.74 2.17
CA HIS A 305 -12.36 4.65 1.62
C HIS A 305 -12.96 5.96 1.13
N ASP A 306 -14.24 5.97 0.75
CA ASP A 306 -14.93 7.18 0.34
C ASP A 306 -15.13 8.17 1.50
N LEU A 307 -15.11 7.73 2.77
CA LEU A 307 -15.06 8.62 3.93
C LEU A 307 -13.78 9.49 3.93
N ARG A 308 -12.67 8.94 3.47
CA ARG A 308 -11.45 9.73 3.28
C ARG A 308 -11.57 10.72 2.11
N HIS A 309 -12.29 10.36 1.07
CA HIS A 309 -12.63 11.28 -0.01
C HIS A 309 -13.55 12.40 0.50
N THR A 310 -14.47 12.08 1.40
CA THR A 310 -15.32 13.06 2.10
C THR A 310 -14.49 14.08 2.87
N ALA A 311 -13.56 13.64 3.72
CA ALA A 311 -12.65 14.53 4.44
C ALA A 311 -11.89 15.47 3.51
N ALA A 312 -11.30 14.93 2.44
CA ALA A 312 -10.52 15.71 1.48
C ALA A 312 -11.35 16.80 0.80
N CYS A 313 -12.55 16.43 0.31
CA CYS A 313 -13.46 17.37 -0.32
C CYS A 313 -13.94 18.45 0.67
N GLU A 314 -14.30 18.06 1.88
CA GLU A 314 -14.74 18.98 2.92
C GLU A 314 -13.65 20.00 3.27
N TRP A 315 -12.41 19.56 3.44
CA TRP A 315 -11.30 20.47 3.72
C TRP A 315 -11.06 21.48 2.59
N ILE A 316 -11.09 21.02 1.33
CA ILE A 316 -10.93 21.89 0.17
C ILE A 316 -12.09 22.90 0.10
N LEU A 317 -13.32 22.45 0.32
CA LEU A 317 -14.51 23.31 0.34
C LEU A 317 -14.46 24.38 1.44
N ARG A 318 -13.80 24.07 2.55
CA ARG A 318 -13.54 25.03 3.65
C ARG A 318 -12.32 25.93 3.41
N GLY A 319 -11.71 25.86 2.23
CA GLY A 319 -10.58 26.72 1.85
C GLY A 319 -9.22 26.25 2.39
N VAL A 320 -9.09 25.01 2.86
CA VAL A 320 -7.78 24.47 3.26
C VAL A 320 -6.88 24.36 2.02
N PRO A 321 -5.65 24.90 2.03
CA PRO A 321 -4.74 24.81 0.89
C PRO A 321 -4.48 23.38 0.45
N LEU A 322 -4.42 23.13 -0.85
CA LEU A 322 -4.27 21.78 -1.41
C LEU A 322 -3.02 21.05 -0.93
N THR A 323 -1.93 21.79 -0.71
CA THR A 323 -0.66 21.27 -0.16
C THR A 323 -0.83 20.80 1.29
N THR A 324 -1.63 21.50 2.08
CA THR A 324 -1.98 21.11 3.46
C THR A 324 -2.86 19.85 3.43
N VAL A 325 -3.87 19.81 2.57
CA VAL A 325 -4.71 18.61 2.36
C VAL A 325 -3.84 17.42 1.94
N GLN A 326 -2.88 17.62 1.03
CA GLN A 326 -1.91 16.60 0.64
C GLN A 326 -1.13 16.07 1.84
N ALA A 327 -0.60 16.97 2.68
CA ALA A 327 0.17 16.60 3.87
C ALA A 327 -0.70 15.83 4.88
N TRP A 328 -1.90 16.29 5.19
CA TRP A 328 -2.82 15.60 6.12
C TRP A 328 -3.27 14.24 5.61
N LEU A 329 -3.48 14.10 4.31
CA LEU A 329 -3.77 12.81 3.70
C LEU A 329 -2.54 11.91 3.60
N GLY A 330 -1.32 12.46 3.58
CA GLY A 330 -0.09 11.71 3.33
C GLY A 330 -0.06 11.13 1.91
N HIS A 331 -0.36 11.97 0.91
CA HIS A 331 -0.22 11.61 -0.50
C HIS A 331 1.21 11.91 -0.97
N SER A 332 1.84 10.94 -1.62
CA SER A 332 3.22 11.06 -2.12
C SER A 332 3.36 12.06 -3.26
N SER A 333 2.29 12.40 -3.96
CA SER A 333 2.30 13.42 -5.01
C SER A 333 1.04 14.27 -4.98
N ILE A 334 1.17 15.51 -5.48
CA ILE A 334 0.07 16.47 -5.56
C ILE A 334 -0.99 16.03 -6.58
N GLU A 335 -0.61 15.27 -7.63
CA GLU A 335 -1.55 14.78 -8.64
C GLU A 335 -2.64 13.88 -8.03
N ILE A 336 -2.31 13.16 -6.95
CA ILE A 336 -3.30 12.35 -6.24
C ILE A 336 -4.34 13.25 -5.59
N THR A 337 -3.91 14.39 -5.05
CA THR A 337 -4.79 15.33 -4.34
C THR A 337 -5.54 16.24 -5.31
N SER A 338 -4.95 16.60 -6.46
CA SER A 338 -5.62 17.43 -7.47
C SER A 338 -6.87 16.78 -8.07
N ARG A 339 -6.99 15.45 -7.98
CA ARG A 339 -8.22 14.74 -8.41
C ARG A 339 -9.47 15.22 -7.66
N TYR A 340 -9.33 15.71 -6.43
CA TYR A 340 -10.45 16.26 -5.68
C TYR A 340 -10.93 17.58 -6.27
N LEU A 341 -10.02 18.42 -6.78
CA LEU A 341 -10.39 19.65 -7.48
C LEU A 341 -11.21 19.36 -8.75
N HIS A 342 -10.75 18.37 -9.55
CA HIS A 342 -11.51 17.94 -10.71
C HIS A 342 -12.88 17.34 -10.38
N HIS A 343 -13.03 16.76 -9.19
CA HIS A 343 -14.32 16.24 -8.73
C HIS A 343 -15.26 17.36 -8.26
N LEU A 344 -14.72 18.37 -7.59
CA LEU A 344 -15.48 19.50 -7.07
C LEU A 344 -15.90 20.49 -8.18
N GLY A 345 -15.17 20.53 -9.31
CA GLY A 345 -15.52 21.35 -10.48
C GLY A 345 -15.83 22.81 -10.10
N ASP A 346 -16.92 23.34 -10.66
CA ASP A 346 -17.37 24.73 -10.45
C ASP A 346 -17.60 25.10 -8.98
N PHE A 347 -17.75 24.14 -8.08
CA PHE A 347 -17.94 24.43 -6.67
C PHE A 347 -16.64 24.96 -6.03
N ALA A 348 -15.49 24.42 -6.41
CA ALA A 348 -14.19 24.91 -5.95
C ALA A 348 -13.95 26.34 -6.44
N ASP A 349 -14.35 26.66 -7.69
CA ASP A 349 -14.24 27.99 -8.27
C ASP A 349 -15.14 29.01 -7.56
N ARG A 350 -16.39 28.61 -7.26
CA ARG A 350 -17.33 29.46 -6.50
C ARG A 350 -16.81 29.77 -5.10
N THR A 351 -16.27 28.79 -4.39
CA THR A 351 -15.68 28.97 -3.06
C THR A 351 -14.47 29.89 -3.12
N ALA A 352 -13.59 29.69 -4.12
CA ALA A 352 -12.45 30.56 -4.34
C ALA A 352 -12.87 32.00 -4.65
N LEU A 353 -13.88 32.20 -5.50
CA LEU A 353 -14.42 33.52 -5.82
C LEU A 353 -15.01 34.21 -4.58
N GLN A 354 -15.71 33.45 -3.74
CA GLN A 354 -16.26 33.98 -2.48
C GLN A 354 -15.16 34.47 -1.54
N LEU A 355 -14.09 33.67 -1.38
CA LEU A 355 -12.91 34.04 -0.59
C LEU A 355 -12.22 35.32 -1.14
N LEU A 356 -12.12 35.45 -2.46
CA LEU A 356 -11.58 36.63 -3.11
C LEU A 356 -12.46 37.89 -2.83
N ASN A 357 -13.78 37.73 -2.93
CA ASN A 357 -14.72 38.83 -2.65
C ASN A 357 -14.68 39.26 -1.18
N ASP A 358 -14.67 38.29 -0.25
CA ASP A 358 -14.57 38.58 1.19
C ASP A 358 -13.24 39.25 1.54
N ALA A 359 -12.15 38.90 0.85
CA ALA A 359 -10.84 39.55 1.01
C ALA A 359 -10.80 40.95 0.41
N ALA A 360 -11.55 41.23 -0.65
CA ALA A 360 -11.59 42.53 -1.32
C ALA A 360 -12.37 43.57 -0.52
N VAL A 361 -13.36 43.14 0.27
CA VAL A 361 -14.23 44.02 1.06
C VAL A 361 -13.59 44.48 2.37
N ARG A 362 -12.53 43.82 2.85
CA ARG A 362 -11.85 44.18 4.12
C ARG A 362 -10.81 45.28 3.90
N PRO A 363 -10.90 46.44 4.59
CA PRO A 363 -9.91 47.49 4.49
C PRO A 363 -8.52 46.99 4.97
N VAL A 364 -7.46 47.53 4.35
CA VAL A 364 -6.05 47.10 4.58
C VAL A 364 -5.65 47.20 6.06
N SER A 365 -6.28 48.10 6.84
CA SER A 365 -6.06 48.30 8.28
C SER A 365 -6.43 47.08 9.14
N GLU A 366 -7.38 46.24 8.73
CA GLU A 366 -7.76 45.05 9.48
C GLU A 366 -6.92 43.80 9.12
N ARG A 367 -6.19 43.86 8.00
CA ARG A 367 -5.30 42.74 7.58
C ARG A 367 -4.06 42.62 8.46
N ALA A 368 -3.58 43.72 9.04
CA ALA A 368 -2.37 43.75 9.84
C ALA A 368 -2.51 43.11 11.23
N THR A 369 -3.74 43.01 11.77
CA THR A 369 -3.99 42.55 13.14
C THR A 369 -4.19 41.04 13.30
N ARG A 370 -4.20 40.24 12.19
CA ARG A 370 -4.45 38.78 12.22
C ARG A 370 -3.35 37.92 11.64
N LEU A 371 -2.19 38.45 11.28
CA LEU A 371 -1.05 37.63 11.00
C LEU A 371 -0.46 37.16 12.34
N PRO A 372 -0.36 35.86 12.61
CA PRO A 372 0.35 35.40 13.79
C PRO A 372 1.77 35.91 13.71
N ASP A 373 2.25 36.49 14.83
CA ASP A 373 3.62 36.98 14.91
C ASP A 373 4.59 35.82 14.75
N ILE A 374 5.11 35.69 13.52
CA ILE A 374 6.10 34.65 13.15
C ILE A 374 7.38 34.77 14.01
N ARG A 375 7.58 35.89 14.69
CA ARG A 375 8.72 36.10 15.59
C ARG A 375 8.63 35.30 16.89
N SER A 376 7.42 34.93 17.33
CA SER A 376 7.22 34.09 18.51
C SER A 376 7.70 32.65 18.34
N PHE A 377 7.73 32.14 17.12
CA PHE A 377 8.21 30.78 16.82
C PHE A 377 9.74 30.62 16.85
N ARG A 378 10.51 31.72 16.88
CA ARG A 378 11.99 31.65 16.89
C ARG A 378 12.63 31.70 18.27
N ARG A 379 11.89 31.85 19.37
CA ARG A 379 12.50 32.02 20.70
C ARG A 379 12.70 30.75 21.50
N ASP A 380 12.13 29.61 21.10
CA ASP A 380 12.23 28.36 21.88
C ASP A 380 13.29 27.35 21.39
N SER A 381 14.12 27.69 20.41
CA SER A 381 15.17 26.79 19.91
C SER A 381 16.59 27.15 20.40
N GLY A 382 16.73 27.99 21.39
CA GLY A 382 18.03 28.46 21.85
C GLY A 382 18.16 28.54 23.37
N SER A 383 18.25 27.42 24.07
CA SER A 383 18.97 27.28 25.35
C SER A 383 18.92 25.85 25.89
N ARG A 384 19.81 25.03 25.46
CA ARG A 384 20.31 23.91 26.28
C ARG A 384 21.83 24.04 26.37
N ASN A 385 22.26 24.73 27.40
CA ASN A 385 23.64 24.71 27.85
C ASN A 385 24.06 23.28 28.18
N ALA A 386 25.09 22.79 27.51
CA ALA A 386 25.82 21.62 27.94
C ALA A 386 26.64 21.96 29.19
N PRO A 387 26.73 21.10 30.19
CA PRO A 387 27.67 21.31 31.33
C PRO A 387 29.08 21.02 30.85
N ASP A 388 29.95 22.01 31.08
CA ASP A 388 31.39 21.96 30.98
C ASP A 388 31.93 20.87 31.96
N GLN A 389 32.54 19.79 31.45
CA GLN A 389 33.35 18.88 32.25
C GLN A 389 34.81 19.22 32.02
N GLY A 390 35.33 19.97 32.98
CA GLY A 390 36.75 20.24 33.10
C GLY A 390 37.59 18.97 33.26
N LEU A 391 38.52 18.80 32.35
CA LEU A 391 39.66 17.90 32.48
C LEU A 391 40.77 18.65 33.22
N SER A 392 41.06 18.25 34.42
CA SER A 392 42.34 18.51 35.11
C SER A 392 43.02 17.20 35.44
N ARG A 393 44.21 17.07 34.87
CA ARG A 393 45.32 16.14 35.08
C ARG A 393 45.22 14.78 34.41
#